data_873f05978e97639052874a69ae3fe887
#
_entry.id   873f05978e97639052874a69ae3fe887
#
_cell.length_a   1.000
_cell.length_b   1.000
_cell.length_c   1.000
_cell.angle_alpha   90.00
_cell.angle_beta   90.00
_cell.angle_gamma   90.00
#
_symmetry.space_group_name_H-M   'P 1'
#
loop_
_entity.id
_entity.type
_entity.pdbx_description
1 polymer ?
#
loop_
_entity_poly.entity_id
_entity_poly.type
_entity_poly.pdbx_seq_one_letter_code
_entity_poly.pdbx_strand_id
1 'polypeptide(L)'
;MRLLRYDHDYSRRHFMKSLARGVAGAGVLMPLWDAIAQSGDASKAYPDELLSIEGYTRGRLKNGDLITAANVDLVRDLLEPIKYQQIKTMGRRLKLAPTTGDITRLSPWEYLEATLRNRGKAQFDGNGNIVVDGGKPWIGGNPFPDAKTGIEIFASITLSWGRHDAAFYAIKEYDLGVEGDVRYNYDAGWAEMSPVARVCMEPMPYWPAHEDKLRFQSIFFASPDSAKGTSFLNVWPYDQHSFPDLYGYVPAFKRIRQFPTDQRFEPLIPGSTLYLSDAWTAGDPLYTWGNYQIIGRGPALAAISGGWNADHPNWEHKTHGGPKGKTFWDTTVELVPEAILVSAEPTGFKRAPVSKKHVWFDARTMLPIAMVTFDRRGDPYHSFDGAYALYESGEHRFMDGRHPYWSWAHVHAFDIQTGRMTRLEQVKSITGGHATAVNDPAIYDRYLTNAALMHLGNG
;
A
#
# COMPACT_ATOMS: atom_id res chain seq x y z
N MET A 1 13.22 -3.25 -23.77
CA MET A 1 13.66 -3.18 -22.37
C MET A 1 13.48 -4.58 -21.77
N ARG A 2 14.55 -5.27 -21.36
CA ARG A 2 14.42 -6.57 -20.69
C ARG A 2 13.97 -6.31 -19.27
N LEU A 3 12.74 -6.74 -18.92
CA LEU A 3 12.30 -6.85 -17.54
C LEU A 3 13.30 -7.75 -16.81
N LEU A 4 13.91 -7.21 -15.75
CA LEU A 4 14.72 -8.03 -14.85
C LEU A 4 13.77 -9.02 -14.18
N ARG A 5 13.88 -10.28 -14.51
CA ARG A 5 13.25 -11.35 -13.75
C ARG A 5 13.94 -11.39 -12.41
N TYR A 6 13.16 -11.31 -11.33
CA TYR A 6 13.64 -11.79 -10.05
C TYR A 6 14.11 -13.23 -10.27
N ASP A 7 15.41 -13.47 -10.06
CA ASP A 7 15.94 -14.81 -10.19
C ASP A 7 15.32 -15.66 -9.08
N HIS A 8 14.41 -16.55 -9.46
CA HIS A 8 13.73 -17.48 -8.56
C HIS A 8 14.72 -18.29 -7.69
N ASP A 9 15.94 -18.43 -8.17
CA ASP A 9 17.01 -19.15 -7.48
C ASP A 9 17.81 -18.26 -6.53
N TYR A 10 17.58 -16.92 -6.46
CA TYR A 10 18.46 -16.07 -5.68
C TYR A 10 18.37 -16.37 -4.19
N SER A 11 17.19 -16.38 -3.60
CA SER A 11 17.03 -16.72 -2.18
C SER A 11 17.36 -18.21 -1.92
N ARG A 12 16.96 -19.11 -2.82
CA ARG A 12 17.27 -20.53 -2.73
C ARG A 12 18.75 -20.83 -2.98
N ARG A 13 19.35 -20.18 -3.96
CA ARG A 13 20.78 -20.32 -4.29
C ARG A 13 21.67 -19.66 -3.22
N HIS A 14 21.24 -18.55 -2.64
CA HIS A 14 21.94 -17.89 -1.54
C HIS A 14 21.81 -18.71 -0.26
N PHE A 15 20.63 -19.21 0.05
CA PHE A 15 20.35 -20.18 1.10
C PHE A 15 21.21 -21.44 0.95
N MET A 16 21.25 -22.05 -0.22
CA MET A 16 22.06 -23.24 -0.49
C MET A 16 23.58 -22.95 -0.47
N LYS A 17 24.01 -21.76 -0.90
CA LYS A 17 25.43 -21.35 -0.80
C LYS A 17 25.86 -21.06 0.65
N SER A 18 24.97 -20.52 1.47
CA SER A 18 25.23 -20.28 2.89
C SER A 18 25.30 -21.59 3.66
N LEU A 19 24.41 -22.55 3.35
CA LEU A 19 24.50 -23.93 3.85
C LEU A 19 25.80 -24.64 3.42
N ALA A 20 26.22 -24.48 2.15
CA ALA A 20 27.43 -25.12 1.62
C ALA A 20 28.74 -24.48 2.12
N ARG A 21 28.71 -23.26 2.67
CA ARG A 21 29.87 -22.57 3.24
C ARG A 21 30.13 -22.90 4.70
N GLY A 22 29.43 -23.89 5.25
CA GLY A 22 29.79 -24.46 6.55
C GLY A 22 29.60 -23.52 7.74
N VAL A 23 28.56 -22.68 7.73
CA VAL A 23 28.07 -22.05 8.96
C VAL A 23 27.36 -23.13 9.80
N ALA A 24 28.13 -24.10 10.18
CA ALA A 24 27.77 -25.08 11.21
C ALA A 24 27.82 -24.37 12.56
N GLY A 25 26.73 -23.73 12.93
CA GLY A 25 26.63 -23.03 14.21
C GLY A 25 25.41 -22.14 14.37
N ALA A 26 24.81 -21.68 13.29
CA ALA A 26 23.51 -20.99 13.36
C ALA A 26 22.41 -22.02 13.13
N GLY A 27 21.47 -22.10 14.05
CA GLY A 27 20.34 -23.02 13.96
C GLY A 27 19.61 -22.95 12.63
N VAL A 28 18.87 -23.98 12.31
CA VAL A 28 17.98 -24.05 11.14
C VAL A 28 17.20 -22.73 11.06
N LEU A 29 17.25 -22.04 9.90
CA LEU A 29 16.47 -20.85 9.67
C LEU A 29 15.00 -21.16 9.98
N MET A 30 14.46 -20.39 10.90
CA MET A 30 13.07 -20.58 11.31
C MET A 30 12.15 -20.10 10.21
N PRO A 31 10.98 -20.72 10.00
CA PRO A 31 9.94 -20.10 9.20
C PRO A 31 9.66 -18.68 9.69
N LEU A 32 9.48 -17.75 8.78
CA LEU A 32 9.36 -16.32 9.08
C LEU A 32 8.34 -16.03 10.19
N TRP A 33 7.13 -16.56 10.07
CA TRP A 33 6.08 -16.28 11.04
C TRP A 33 6.24 -17.01 12.37
N ASP A 34 7.01 -18.09 12.42
CA ASP A 34 7.40 -18.72 13.67
C ASP A 34 8.46 -17.89 14.41
N ALA A 35 9.41 -17.28 13.68
CA ALA A 35 10.36 -16.34 14.25
C ALA A 35 9.66 -15.09 14.81
N ILE A 36 8.71 -14.53 14.07
CA ILE A 36 7.90 -13.39 14.48
C ILE A 36 7.08 -13.73 15.74
N ALA A 37 6.40 -14.87 15.76
CA ALA A 37 5.57 -15.28 16.89
C ALA A 37 6.37 -15.52 18.18
N GLN A 38 7.63 -15.94 18.06
CA GLN A 38 8.48 -16.23 19.21
C GLN A 38 9.17 -15.00 19.79
N SER A 39 9.52 -14.00 18.97
CA SER A 39 10.38 -12.90 19.40
C SER A 39 9.98 -11.53 18.88
N GLY A 40 9.01 -11.44 17.97
CA GLY A 40 8.71 -10.20 17.25
C GLY A 40 9.78 -9.78 16.23
N ASP A 41 10.85 -10.59 16.07
CA ASP A 41 12.02 -10.26 15.26
C ASP A 41 12.07 -11.10 13.99
N ALA A 42 11.74 -10.48 12.86
CA ALA A 42 11.76 -11.10 11.53
C ALA A 42 13.20 -11.39 11.03
N SER A 43 14.21 -10.72 11.58
CA SER A 43 15.60 -10.88 11.12
C SER A 43 16.12 -12.30 11.32
N LYS A 44 15.61 -13.00 12.33
CA LYS A 44 16.01 -14.39 12.63
C LYS A 44 15.65 -15.40 11.53
N ALA A 45 14.76 -15.01 10.59
CA ALA A 45 14.37 -15.85 9.47
C ALA A 45 15.25 -15.68 8.22
N TYR A 46 16.22 -14.75 8.26
CA TYR A 46 17.01 -14.39 7.09
C TYR A 46 18.52 -14.43 7.36
N PRO A 47 19.36 -14.73 6.35
CA PRO A 47 20.80 -14.62 6.47
C PRO A 47 21.25 -13.14 6.54
N ASP A 48 22.36 -12.89 7.23
CA ASP A 48 22.88 -11.53 7.50
C ASP A 48 23.05 -10.67 6.25
N GLU A 49 23.42 -11.26 5.11
CA GLU A 49 23.59 -10.54 3.84
C GLU A 49 22.29 -9.95 3.30
N LEU A 50 21.13 -10.46 3.73
CA LEU A 50 19.81 -9.91 3.37
C LEU A 50 19.26 -8.93 4.40
N LEU A 51 19.98 -8.72 5.51
CA LEU A 51 19.60 -7.80 6.58
C LEU A 51 20.39 -6.49 6.55
N SER A 52 21.30 -6.33 5.59
CA SER A 52 22.13 -5.14 5.47
C SER A 52 22.44 -4.82 4.02
N ILE A 53 22.20 -3.58 3.63
CA ILE A 53 22.61 -3.09 2.31
C ILE A 53 24.14 -3.16 2.12
N GLU A 54 24.91 -3.01 3.19
CA GLU A 54 26.35 -3.16 3.18
C GLU A 54 26.75 -4.60 2.87
N GLY A 55 26.12 -5.57 3.53
CA GLY A 55 26.31 -7.00 3.26
C GLY A 55 25.92 -7.34 1.82
N TYR A 56 24.75 -6.93 1.37
CA TYR A 56 24.25 -7.17 0.01
C TYR A 56 25.18 -6.60 -1.06
N THR A 57 25.62 -5.34 -0.90
CA THR A 57 26.47 -4.65 -1.88
C THR A 57 27.96 -4.87 -1.67
N ARG A 58 28.36 -5.71 -0.72
CA ARG A 58 29.76 -5.99 -0.36
C ARG A 58 30.53 -4.73 -0.01
N GLY A 59 29.94 -3.89 0.82
CA GLY A 59 30.56 -2.64 1.32
C GLY A 59 30.55 -1.48 0.34
N ARG A 60 29.91 -1.60 -0.84
CA ARG A 60 29.86 -0.51 -1.82
C ARG A 60 28.85 0.57 -1.49
N LEU A 61 27.84 0.25 -0.71
CA LEU A 61 26.84 1.16 -0.17
C LEU A 61 26.67 0.89 1.32
N LYS A 62 26.32 1.92 2.08
CA LYS A 62 26.05 1.84 3.51
C LYS A 62 24.81 2.64 3.90
N ASN A 63 24.32 2.38 5.11
CA ASN A 63 23.22 3.16 5.68
C ASN A 63 23.59 4.66 5.73
N GLY A 64 22.64 5.51 5.34
CA GLY A 64 22.83 6.95 5.20
C GLY A 64 23.23 7.42 3.80
N ASP A 65 23.73 6.52 2.94
CA ASP A 65 24.08 6.87 1.56
C ASP A 65 22.81 7.24 0.75
N LEU A 66 23.02 8.08 -0.29
CA LEU A 66 22.02 8.39 -1.28
C LEU A 66 22.22 7.52 -2.52
N ILE A 67 21.16 6.85 -2.94
CA ILE A 67 21.08 6.23 -4.25
C ILE A 67 20.70 7.30 -5.26
N THR A 68 21.51 7.45 -6.30
CA THR A 68 21.38 8.44 -7.37
C THR A 68 21.71 7.80 -8.71
N ALA A 69 21.62 8.54 -9.80
CA ALA A 69 22.04 8.06 -11.13
C ALA A 69 23.47 7.51 -11.18
N ALA A 70 24.35 7.96 -10.29
CA ALA A 70 25.76 7.55 -10.27
C ALA A 70 25.97 6.13 -9.71
N ASN A 71 25.11 5.66 -8.81
CA ASN A 71 25.31 4.39 -8.11
C ASN A 71 24.11 3.43 -8.13
N VAL A 72 23.00 3.81 -8.78
CA VAL A 72 21.78 2.98 -8.84
C VAL A 72 22.01 1.61 -9.48
N ASP A 73 23.00 1.47 -10.36
CA ASP A 73 23.35 0.20 -11.00
C ASP A 73 23.80 -0.87 -9.98
N LEU A 74 24.30 -0.45 -8.81
CA LEU A 74 24.70 -1.36 -7.73
C LEU A 74 23.52 -2.08 -7.07
N VAL A 75 22.33 -1.51 -7.21
CA VAL A 75 21.06 -1.99 -6.58
C VAL A 75 19.96 -2.19 -7.60
N ARG A 76 20.30 -2.29 -8.89
CA ARG A 76 19.34 -2.43 -9.98
C ARG A 76 18.35 -3.57 -9.75
N ASP A 77 18.85 -4.70 -9.22
CA ASP A 77 18.04 -5.91 -9.02
C ASP A 77 17.10 -5.81 -7.81
N LEU A 78 17.26 -4.76 -6.99
CA LEU A 78 16.42 -4.46 -5.82
C LEU A 78 15.27 -3.48 -6.14
N LEU A 79 15.19 -3.01 -7.37
CA LEU A 79 14.26 -1.95 -7.79
C LEU A 79 13.33 -2.46 -8.89
N GLU A 80 12.07 -2.07 -8.83
CA GLU A 80 11.18 -2.23 -9.96
C GLU A 80 11.65 -1.34 -11.15
N PRO A 81 11.32 -1.72 -12.40
CA PRO A 81 11.96 -1.11 -13.58
C PRO A 81 11.69 0.38 -13.75
N ILE A 82 10.52 0.88 -13.35
CA ILE A 82 10.17 2.30 -13.49
C ILE A 82 10.90 3.14 -12.45
N LYS A 83 10.97 2.68 -11.20
CA LYS A 83 11.75 3.34 -10.13
C LYS A 83 13.24 3.41 -10.49
N TYR A 84 13.79 2.33 -11.03
CA TYR A 84 15.16 2.34 -11.54
C TYR A 84 15.35 3.44 -12.61
N GLN A 85 14.43 3.53 -13.58
CA GLN A 85 14.50 4.56 -14.62
C GLN A 85 14.39 5.97 -14.05
N GLN A 86 13.49 6.21 -13.11
CA GLN A 86 13.33 7.51 -12.44
C GLN A 86 14.64 7.95 -11.77
N ILE A 87 15.33 7.03 -11.09
CA ILE A 87 16.62 7.34 -10.47
C ILE A 87 17.69 7.57 -11.54
N LYS A 88 17.75 6.71 -12.55
CA LYS A 88 18.81 6.75 -13.56
C LYS A 88 18.74 7.99 -14.45
N THR A 89 17.54 8.46 -14.81
CA THR A 89 17.36 9.48 -15.87
C THR A 89 16.54 10.69 -15.45
N MET A 90 15.80 10.64 -14.32
CA MET A 90 14.87 11.71 -13.96
C MET A 90 15.24 12.44 -12.65
N GLY A 91 16.41 12.15 -12.09
CA GLY A 91 16.90 12.84 -10.89
C GLY A 91 16.25 12.41 -9.57
N ARG A 92 15.47 11.30 -9.57
CA ARG A 92 15.01 10.71 -8.32
C ARG A 92 16.19 10.21 -7.51
N ARG A 93 16.11 10.36 -6.18
CA ARG A 93 17.11 9.83 -5.24
C ARG A 93 16.40 9.13 -4.07
N LEU A 94 17.09 8.17 -3.46
CA LEU A 94 16.60 7.45 -2.30
C LEU A 94 17.66 7.48 -1.21
N LYS A 95 17.27 7.69 0.05
CA LYS A 95 18.19 7.62 1.20
C LYS A 95 18.13 6.23 1.81
N LEU A 96 19.26 5.61 2.04
CA LEU A 96 19.35 4.28 2.65
C LEU A 96 19.21 4.34 4.17
N ALA A 97 18.39 3.47 4.73
CA ALA A 97 18.21 3.25 6.16
C ALA A 97 18.52 1.79 6.53
N PRO A 98 18.78 1.50 7.81
CA PRO A 98 18.93 0.13 8.29
C PRO A 98 17.67 -0.71 8.03
N THR A 99 17.87 -1.99 7.77
CA THR A 99 16.77 -2.96 7.65
C THR A 99 16.06 -3.12 8.99
N THR A 100 14.74 -3.00 8.98
CA THR A 100 13.91 -3.18 10.18
C THR A 100 13.67 -4.67 10.42
N GLY A 101 14.13 -5.19 11.55
CA GLY A 101 13.85 -6.56 12.01
C GLY A 101 12.62 -6.64 12.90
N ASP A 102 12.37 -5.61 13.70
CA ASP A 102 11.23 -5.51 14.61
C ASP A 102 9.92 -5.32 13.84
N ILE A 103 9.08 -6.36 13.83
CA ILE A 103 7.81 -6.37 13.10
C ILE A 103 6.80 -5.35 13.64
N THR A 104 6.92 -4.95 14.91
CA THR A 104 6.02 -3.96 15.51
C THR A 104 6.17 -2.57 14.90
N ARG A 105 7.25 -2.33 14.18
CA ARG A 105 7.53 -1.09 13.45
C ARG A 105 6.96 -1.11 12.02
N LEU A 106 6.45 -2.24 11.55
CA LEU A 106 6.03 -2.48 10.16
C LEU A 106 4.51 -2.65 9.99
N SER A 107 3.74 -2.51 11.06
CA SER A 107 2.29 -2.69 11.04
C SER A 107 1.65 -2.05 12.28
N PRO A 108 0.37 -1.67 12.26
CA PRO A 108 -0.35 -1.35 13.47
C PRO A 108 -0.32 -2.54 14.45
N TRP A 109 -0.15 -2.24 15.74
CA TRP A 109 -0.02 -3.26 16.77
C TRP A 109 -1.21 -4.21 16.82
N GLU A 110 -2.41 -3.69 16.83
CA GLU A 110 -3.65 -4.45 16.94
C GLU A 110 -3.85 -5.39 15.75
N TYR A 111 -3.48 -4.94 14.56
CA TYR A 111 -3.52 -5.76 13.35
C TYR A 111 -2.51 -6.91 13.40
N LEU A 112 -1.29 -6.63 13.87
CA LEU A 112 -0.25 -7.65 14.04
C LEU A 112 -0.66 -8.69 15.09
N GLU A 113 -1.15 -8.26 16.25
CA GLU A 113 -1.62 -9.13 17.31
C GLU A 113 -2.76 -10.03 16.84
N ALA A 114 -3.74 -9.47 16.10
CA ALA A 114 -4.82 -10.25 15.50
C ALA A 114 -4.30 -11.23 14.45
N THR A 115 -3.30 -10.86 13.65
CA THR A 115 -2.66 -11.77 12.69
C THR A 115 -2.08 -12.99 13.39
N LEU A 116 -1.32 -12.79 14.47
CA LEU A 116 -0.73 -13.89 15.24
C LEU A 116 -1.79 -14.77 15.91
N ARG A 117 -2.79 -14.17 16.54
CA ARG A 117 -3.89 -14.85 17.22
C ARG A 117 -4.76 -15.68 16.26
N ASN A 118 -4.94 -15.19 15.04
CA ASN A 118 -5.86 -15.77 14.05
C ASN A 118 -5.15 -16.58 12.96
N ARG A 119 -3.83 -16.71 13.04
CA ARG A 119 -3.02 -17.51 12.09
C ARG A 119 -3.59 -18.93 11.91
N GLY A 120 -3.78 -19.32 10.65
CA GLY A 120 -4.27 -20.66 10.30
C GLY A 120 -5.78 -20.86 10.41
N LYS A 121 -6.57 -19.82 10.74
CA LYS A 121 -8.04 -19.92 10.84
C LYS A 121 -8.76 -19.54 9.54
N ALA A 122 -8.08 -18.82 8.61
CA ALA A 122 -8.66 -18.41 7.36
C ALA A 122 -8.72 -19.56 6.37
N GLN A 123 -9.83 -19.64 5.63
CA GLN A 123 -10.00 -20.55 4.49
C GLN A 123 -10.87 -19.88 3.43
N PHE A 124 -10.78 -20.36 2.20
CA PHE A 124 -11.72 -20.00 1.14
C PHE A 124 -12.94 -20.91 1.22
N ASP A 125 -14.15 -20.33 1.18
CA ASP A 125 -15.39 -21.10 1.05
C ASP A 125 -15.61 -21.59 -0.40
N GLY A 126 -16.73 -22.27 -0.65
CA GLY A 126 -17.08 -22.78 -1.99
C GLY A 126 -17.28 -21.69 -3.06
N ASN A 127 -17.48 -20.43 -2.63
CA ASN A 127 -17.60 -19.25 -3.49
C ASN A 127 -16.29 -18.45 -3.57
N GLY A 128 -15.24 -18.88 -2.84
CA GLY A 128 -13.96 -18.18 -2.81
C GLY A 128 -13.90 -16.98 -1.86
N ASN A 129 -14.89 -16.79 -0.99
CA ASN A 129 -14.81 -15.80 0.07
C ASN A 129 -13.91 -16.29 1.19
N ILE A 130 -13.25 -15.35 1.86
CA ILE A 130 -12.34 -15.66 2.98
C ILE A 130 -13.17 -15.77 4.26
N VAL A 131 -13.23 -16.96 4.82
CA VAL A 131 -14.07 -17.26 5.98
C VAL A 131 -13.28 -17.97 7.09
N VAL A 132 -13.86 -17.98 8.30
CA VAL A 132 -13.45 -18.85 9.40
C VAL A 132 -14.40 -20.04 9.51
N ASP A 133 -14.13 -20.96 10.43
CA ASP A 133 -15.00 -22.09 10.73
C ASP A 133 -16.45 -21.62 10.95
N GLY A 134 -17.40 -22.36 10.36
CA GLY A 134 -18.81 -22.01 10.35
C GLY A 134 -19.23 -21.02 9.26
N GLY A 135 -18.34 -20.70 8.31
CA GLY A 135 -18.64 -19.86 7.14
C GLY A 135 -18.82 -18.36 7.43
N LYS A 136 -18.40 -17.90 8.62
CA LYS A 136 -18.45 -16.49 8.98
C LYS A 136 -17.32 -15.71 8.32
N PRO A 137 -17.47 -14.39 8.05
CA PRO A 137 -16.43 -13.53 7.53
C PRO A 137 -15.15 -13.56 8.37
N TRP A 138 -14.04 -13.13 7.78
CA TRP A 138 -12.75 -13.02 8.46
C TRP A 138 -12.82 -12.19 9.75
N ILE A 139 -12.05 -12.59 10.77
CA ILE A 139 -12.11 -12.06 12.13
C ILE A 139 -10.96 -11.09 12.49
N GLY A 140 -10.13 -10.69 11.51
CA GLY A 140 -9.13 -9.64 11.68
C GLY A 140 -7.68 -10.07 11.64
N GLY A 141 -6.83 -9.12 11.28
CA GLY A 141 -5.43 -9.33 10.94
C GLY A 141 -5.23 -9.85 9.52
N ASN A 142 -3.98 -10.19 9.16
CA ASN A 142 -3.70 -10.84 7.87
C ASN A 142 -4.26 -12.27 7.86
N PRO A 143 -5.14 -12.63 6.90
CA PRO A 143 -5.74 -13.95 6.86
C PRO A 143 -4.73 -15.06 6.54
N PHE A 144 -3.74 -14.77 5.71
CA PHE A 144 -2.75 -15.73 5.23
C PHE A 144 -1.31 -15.24 5.44
N PRO A 145 -0.83 -15.13 6.69
CA PRO A 145 0.56 -14.69 6.92
C PRO A 145 1.58 -15.66 6.34
N ASP A 146 1.26 -16.94 6.27
CA ASP A 146 2.06 -18.01 5.65
C ASP A 146 1.62 -18.31 4.20
N ALA A 147 1.18 -17.30 3.46
CA ALA A 147 0.61 -17.43 2.12
C ALA A 147 1.48 -18.27 1.17
N LYS A 148 0.84 -19.21 0.48
CA LYS A 148 1.48 -20.13 -0.49
C LYS A 148 1.11 -19.81 -1.93
N THR A 149 0.02 -19.11 -2.14
CA THR A 149 -0.52 -18.78 -3.45
C THR A 149 -0.64 -17.26 -3.65
N GLY A 150 -0.66 -16.81 -4.91
CA GLY A 150 -0.79 -15.39 -5.21
C GLY A 150 -2.11 -14.79 -4.72
N ILE A 151 -3.20 -15.54 -4.77
CA ILE A 151 -4.50 -15.06 -4.27
C ILE A 151 -4.52 -14.90 -2.75
N GLU A 152 -3.88 -15.79 -1.99
CA GLU A 152 -3.73 -15.65 -0.54
C GLU A 152 -2.95 -14.39 -0.18
N ILE A 153 -1.91 -14.04 -0.96
CA ILE A 153 -1.14 -12.80 -0.75
C ILE A 153 -2.02 -11.58 -1.00
N PHE A 154 -2.79 -11.56 -2.09
CA PHE A 154 -3.70 -10.45 -2.40
C PHE A 154 -4.85 -10.31 -1.38
N ALA A 155 -5.23 -11.38 -0.70
CA ALA A 155 -6.26 -11.34 0.33
C ALA A 155 -5.93 -10.38 1.47
N SER A 156 -4.64 -10.21 1.81
CA SER A 156 -4.19 -9.29 2.86
C SER A 156 -4.54 -7.84 2.55
N ILE A 157 -4.39 -7.41 1.29
CA ILE A 157 -4.70 -6.03 0.87
C ILE A 157 -6.20 -5.84 0.65
N THR A 158 -6.88 -6.84 0.09
CA THR A 158 -8.32 -6.77 -0.17
C THR A 158 -9.12 -6.64 1.12
N LEU A 159 -8.77 -7.40 2.16
CA LEU A 159 -9.49 -7.38 3.43
C LEU A 159 -9.15 -6.16 4.29
N SER A 160 -7.91 -5.69 4.28
CA SER A 160 -7.51 -4.56 5.13
C SER A 160 -6.25 -3.86 4.60
N TRP A 161 -6.39 -3.03 3.57
CA TRP A 161 -5.25 -2.32 3.01
C TRP A 161 -4.66 -1.28 3.98
N GLY A 162 -5.51 -0.52 4.68
CA GLY A 162 -5.10 0.51 5.65
C GLY A 162 -4.73 -0.03 7.03
N ARG A 163 -5.16 -1.27 7.33
CA ARG A 163 -4.87 -2.00 8.59
C ARG A 163 -5.40 -1.37 9.86
N HIS A 164 -6.31 -0.41 9.74
CA HIS A 164 -7.11 0.15 10.84
C HIS A 164 -8.56 -0.25 10.66
N ASP A 165 -9.32 -0.37 11.74
CA ASP A 165 -10.75 -0.67 11.67
C ASP A 165 -11.52 0.49 11.04
N ALA A 166 -11.08 1.72 11.32
CA ALA A 166 -11.54 2.92 10.65
C ALA A 166 -10.37 3.89 10.45
N ALA A 167 -10.39 4.66 9.38
CA ALA A 167 -9.41 5.69 9.10
C ALA A 167 -10.03 6.87 8.37
N PHE A 168 -9.55 8.05 8.69
CA PHE A 168 -9.68 9.24 7.86
C PHE A 168 -8.28 9.77 7.57
N TYR A 169 -7.94 9.85 6.31
CA TYR A 169 -6.67 10.37 5.85
C TYR A 169 -6.88 11.75 5.20
N ALA A 170 -6.26 12.78 5.77
CA ALA A 170 -6.11 14.08 5.12
C ALA A 170 -5.01 13.97 4.07
N ILE A 171 -5.30 14.28 2.82
CA ILE A 171 -4.42 14.04 1.67
C ILE A 171 -4.22 15.33 0.90
N LYS A 172 -2.97 15.61 0.55
CA LYS A 172 -2.62 16.55 -0.52
C LYS A 172 -2.25 15.76 -1.77
N GLU A 173 -2.92 16.06 -2.87
CA GLU A 173 -2.66 15.45 -4.17
C GLU A 173 -2.10 16.50 -5.12
N TYR A 174 -1.08 16.10 -5.89
CA TYR A 174 -0.42 16.95 -6.89
C TYR A 174 -0.32 16.17 -8.20
N ASP A 175 -0.97 16.69 -9.24
CA ASP A 175 -0.85 16.15 -10.59
C ASP A 175 0.15 16.96 -11.39
N LEU A 176 1.24 16.31 -11.79
CA LEU A 176 2.36 16.93 -12.48
C LEU A 176 2.32 16.63 -13.97
N GLY A 177 2.59 17.66 -14.76
CA GLY A 177 2.90 17.53 -16.17
C GLY A 177 4.28 16.94 -16.41
N VAL A 178 4.60 16.68 -17.68
CA VAL A 178 5.89 16.11 -18.12
C VAL A 178 7.08 16.96 -17.67
N GLU A 179 6.89 18.29 -17.64
CA GLU A 179 7.91 19.26 -17.22
C GLU A 179 8.03 19.40 -15.69
N GLY A 180 7.33 18.57 -14.91
CA GLY A 180 7.32 18.64 -13.45
C GLY A 180 6.54 19.84 -12.89
N ASP A 181 5.75 20.51 -13.72
CA ASP A 181 4.83 21.56 -13.31
C ASP A 181 3.59 20.96 -12.64
N VAL A 182 3.16 21.54 -11.54
CA VAL A 182 1.91 21.18 -10.89
C VAL A 182 0.74 21.75 -11.68
N ARG A 183 -0.05 20.88 -12.30
CA ARG A 183 -1.22 21.25 -13.11
C ARG A 183 -2.49 21.30 -12.29
N TYR A 184 -2.62 20.37 -11.35
CA TYR A 184 -3.72 20.32 -10.39
C TYR A 184 -3.17 20.04 -9.00
N ASN A 185 -3.84 20.60 -8.02
CA ASN A 185 -3.54 20.39 -6.60
C ASN A 185 -4.88 20.27 -5.88
N TYR A 186 -5.06 19.18 -5.13
CA TYR A 186 -6.28 18.89 -4.39
C TYR A 186 -5.97 18.67 -2.93
N ASP A 187 -6.81 19.26 -2.05
CA ASP A 187 -6.95 18.80 -0.69
C ASP A 187 -8.11 17.80 -0.66
N ALA A 188 -7.83 16.55 -0.37
CA ALA A 188 -8.81 15.47 -0.38
C ALA A 188 -8.88 14.75 0.97
N GLY A 189 -10.07 14.33 1.37
CA GLY A 189 -10.28 13.44 2.50
C GLY A 189 -10.62 12.05 2.02
N TRP A 190 -9.90 11.04 2.50
CA TRP A 190 -10.21 9.64 2.29
C TRP A 190 -10.62 9.01 3.60
N ALA A 191 -11.85 8.53 3.68
CA ALA A 191 -12.37 7.84 4.86
C ALA A 191 -12.71 6.40 4.55
N GLU A 192 -12.51 5.51 5.51
CA GLU A 192 -12.92 4.13 5.42
C GLU A 192 -13.28 3.55 6.80
N MET A 193 -14.13 2.52 6.80
CA MET A 193 -14.46 1.73 7.98
C MET A 193 -14.82 0.32 7.57
N SER A 194 -14.26 -0.65 8.29
CA SER A 194 -14.52 -2.07 8.11
C SER A 194 -15.59 -2.55 9.09
N PRO A 195 -16.72 -3.09 8.62
CA PRO A 195 -17.73 -3.72 9.47
C PRO A 195 -17.35 -5.13 9.92
N VAL A 196 -16.41 -5.75 9.24
CA VAL A 196 -15.90 -7.10 9.54
C VAL A 196 -14.39 -7.04 9.78
N ALA A 197 -13.83 -8.10 10.30
CA ALA A 197 -12.41 -8.21 10.60
C ALA A 197 -11.88 -7.12 11.55
N ARG A 198 -12.72 -6.62 12.43
CA ARG A 198 -12.40 -5.55 13.40
C ARG A 198 -11.50 -6.11 14.50
N VAL A 199 -10.47 -5.34 14.85
CA VAL A 199 -9.42 -5.77 15.78
C VAL A 199 -9.28 -4.91 17.01
N CYS A 200 -9.84 -3.68 17.01
CA CYS A 200 -9.75 -2.75 18.14
C CYS A 200 -11.01 -1.91 18.41
N MET A 201 -11.91 -1.77 17.44
CA MET A 201 -13.16 -1.01 17.63
C MET A 201 -14.34 -1.95 17.91
N GLU A 202 -15.01 -1.74 19.07
CA GLU A 202 -16.24 -2.45 19.39
C GLU A 202 -17.42 -2.02 18.48
N PRO A 203 -18.34 -2.96 18.16
CA PRO A 203 -18.28 -4.39 18.46
C PRO A 203 -17.28 -5.14 17.57
N MET A 204 -16.58 -6.11 18.17
CA MET A 204 -15.59 -6.95 17.48
C MET A 204 -16.06 -8.41 17.44
N PRO A 205 -15.68 -9.19 16.42
CA PRO A 205 -14.97 -8.81 15.17
C PRO A 205 -15.93 -8.28 14.10
N TYR A 206 -17.22 -8.19 14.38
CA TYR A 206 -18.25 -7.81 13.44
C TYR A 206 -19.11 -6.67 13.98
N TRP A 207 -19.48 -5.76 13.07
CA TRP A 207 -20.50 -4.76 13.32
C TRP A 207 -21.86 -5.35 12.96
N PRO A 208 -22.77 -5.60 13.92
CA PRO A 208 -24.05 -6.26 13.68
C PRO A 208 -24.87 -5.60 12.56
N ALA A 209 -25.54 -6.41 11.75
CA ALA A 209 -26.31 -6.02 10.57
C ALA A 209 -25.49 -5.48 9.38
N HIS A 210 -24.15 -5.53 9.44
CA HIS A 210 -23.26 -5.13 8.35
C HIS A 210 -22.25 -6.22 7.99
N GLU A 211 -22.44 -7.45 8.44
CA GLU A 211 -21.52 -8.56 8.23
C GLU A 211 -21.39 -8.98 6.75
N ASP A 212 -22.34 -8.58 5.93
CA ASP A 212 -22.35 -8.75 4.48
C ASP A 212 -21.52 -7.70 3.74
N LYS A 213 -20.94 -6.72 4.45
CA LYS A 213 -20.11 -5.66 3.90
C LYS A 213 -18.64 -5.87 4.29
N LEU A 214 -17.76 -5.64 3.32
CA LEU A 214 -16.31 -5.64 3.54
C LEU A 214 -15.88 -4.31 4.16
N ARG A 215 -16.31 -3.19 3.56
CA ARG A 215 -15.99 -1.83 4.03
C ARG A 215 -16.93 -0.78 3.44
N PHE A 216 -17.02 0.33 4.14
CA PHE A 216 -17.46 1.62 3.63
C PHE A 216 -16.22 2.45 3.33
N GLN A 217 -16.21 3.18 2.22
CA GLN A 217 -15.07 3.99 1.82
C GLN A 217 -15.54 5.22 1.07
N SER A 218 -15.10 6.40 1.47
CA SER A 218 -15.43 7.63 0.77
C SER A 218 -14.18 8.45 0.44
N ILE A 219 -14.31 9.28 -0.58
CA ILE A 219 -13.38 10.35 -0.90
C ILE A 219 -14.17 11.63 -1.15
N PHE A 220 -13.69 12.76 -0.65
CA PHE A 220 -14.21 14.08 -0.97
C PHE A 220 -13.08 15.08 -1.18
N PHE A 221 -13.40 16.16 -1.89
CA PHE A 221 -12.44 17.22 -2.20
C PHE A 221 -12.82 18.51 -1.42
N ALA A 222 -11.88 19.00 -0.63
CA ALA A 222 -12.02 20.22 0.14
C ALA A 222 -11.47 21.46 -0.61
N SER A 223 -10.61 21.25 -1.60
CA SER A 223 -9.94 22.26 -2.40
C SER A 223 -9.50 21.66 -3.75
N PRO A 224 -9.39 22.41 -4.85
CA PRO A 224 -9.79 23.81 -5.03
C PRO A 224 -11.32 24.00 -5.15
N ASP A 225 -11.78 25.24 -5.25
CA ASP A 225 -13.22 25.58 -5.34
C ASP A 225 -13.95 24.87 -6.48
N SER A 226 -13.24 24.59 -7.59
CA SER A 226 -13.82 23.83 -8.73
C SER A 226 -14.13 22.37 -8.43
N ALA A 227 -13.50 21.78 -7.42
CA ALA A 227 -13.71 20.40 -6.98
C ALA A 227 -14.39 20.33 -5.61
N LYS A 228 -14.40 21.43 -4.86
CA LYS A 228 -14.91 21.51 -3.49
C LYS A 228 -16.32 20.92 -3.38
N GLY A 229 -16.51 20.03 -2.40
CA GLY A 229 -17.77 19.37 -2.12
C GLY A 229 -18.10 18.19 -3.03
N THR A 230 -17.32 17.92 -4.09
CA THR A 230 -17.45 16.68 -4.84
C THR A 230 -17.01 15.52 -3.95
N SER A 231 -17.89 14.52 -3.82
CA SER A 231 -17.65 13.38 -2.94
C SER A 231 -18.21 12.09 -3.49
N PHE A 232 -17.56 10.98 -3.15
CA PHE A 232 -17.94 9.63 -3.57
C PHE A 232 -17.95 8.68 -2.39
N LEU A 233 -18.89 7.76 -2.35
CA LEU A 233 -19.02 6.69 -1.36
C LEU A 233 -19.08 5.36 -2.07
N ASN A 234 -18.16 4.47 -1.76
CA ASN A 234 -18.19 3.07 -2.14
C ASN A 234 -18.67 2.23 -0.96
N VAL A 235 -19.66 1.39 -1.19
CA VAL A 235 -20.11 0.36 -0.25
C VAL A 235 -19.69 -0.99 -0.80
N TRP A 236 -18.70 -1.59 -0.18
CA TRP A 236 -18.07 -2.83 -0.64
C TRP A 236 -18.80 -4.03 -0.06
N PRO A 237 -19.37 -4.94 -0.89
CA PRO A 237 -19.88 -6.21 -0.38
C PRO A 237 -18.70 -7.09 0.11
N TYR A 238 -18.99 -8.03 0.99
CA TYR A 238 -18.02 -9.03 1.41
C TYR A 238 -17.73 -10.05 0.30
N ASP A 239 -18.68 -10.27 -0.59
CA ASP A 239 -18.54 -11.16 -1.74
C ASP A 239 -17.43 -10.70 -2.68
N GLN A 240 -16.42 -11.54 -2.85
CA GLN A 240 -15.21 -11.25 -3.62
C GLN A 240 -15.39 -11.30 -5.14
N HIS A 241 -16.60 -11.58 -5.63
CA HIS A 241 -16.97 -11.48 -7.06
C HIS A 241 -17.69 -10.17 -7.41
N SER A 242 -18.16 -9.46 -6.40
CA SER A 242 -19.03 -8.31 -6.58
C SER A 242 -18.30 -6.98 -6.50
N PHE A 243 -18.55 -6.09 -7.46
CA PHE A 243 -18.09 -4.71 -7.38
C PHE A 243 -18.82 -3.94 -6.28
N PRO A 244 -18.21 -2.88 -5.73
CA PRO A 244 -18.87 -2.01 -4.77
C PRO A 244 -20.00 -1.22 -5.41
N ASP A 245 -21.01 -0.85 -4.63
CA ASP A 245 -21.94 0.21 -5.00
C ASP A 245 -21.24 1.56 -4.87
N LEU A 246 -21.30 2.39 -5.91
CA LEU A 246 -20.69 3.72 -5.93
C LEU A 246 -21.76 4.80 -5.98
N TYR A 247 -21.81 5.61 -4.95
CA TYR A 247 -22.65 6.80 -4.86
C TYR A 247 -21.77 8.05 -4.94
N GLY A 248 -22.23 9.09 -5.63
CA GLY A 248 -21.50 10.33 -5.71
C GLY A 248 -22.40 11.55 -5.56
N TYR A 249 -21.89 12.57 -4.89
CA TYR A 249 -22.47 13.88 -4.83
C TYR A 249 -21.56 14.86 -5.56
N VAL A 250 -22.13 15.57 -6.52
CA VAL A 250 -21.44 16.65 -7.24
C VAL A 250 -22.29 17.92 -7.01
N PRO A 251 -21.71 18.99 -6.46
CA PRO A 251 -22.44 20.21 -6.08
C PRO A 251 -23.32 20.78 -7.18
N ALA A 252 -22.86 20.73 -8.44
CA ALA A 252 -23.62 21.19 -9.59
C ALA A 252 -24.97 20.47 -9.79
N PHE A 253 -25.07 19.21 -9.34
CA PHE A 253 -26.30 18.40 -9.47
C PHE A 253 -27.19 18.45 -8.23
N LYS A 254 -26.67 18.89 -7.09
CA LYS A 254 -27.36 19.01 -5.80
C LYS A 254 -28.12 17.73 -5.37
N ARG A 255 -27.65 16.58 -5.79
CA ARG A 255 -28.24 15.26 -5.47
C ARG A 255 -27.21 14.14 -5.58
N ILE A 256 -27.43 13.09 -4.80
CA ILE A 256 -26.66 11.85 -4.91
C ILE A 256 -27.11 11.07 -6.15
N ARG A 257 -26.15 10.49 -6.83
CA ARG A 257 -26.33 9.58 -7.95
C ARG A 257 -25.53 8.30 -7.71
N GLN A 258 -26.06 7.18 -8.20
CA GLN A 258 -25.29 5.95 -8.30
C GLN A 258 -24.54 5.95 -9.64
N PHE A 259 -23.28 5.51 -9.60
CA PHE A 259 -22.39 5.45 -10.77
C PHE A 259 -22.05 4.00 -11.09
N PRO A 260 -21.73 3.66 -12.36
CA PRO A 260 -21.16 2.38 -12.71
C PRO A 260 -19.84 2.12 -11.97
N THR A 261 -19.59 0.89 -11.57
CA THR A 261 -18.43 0.52 -10.75
C THR A 261 -17.43 -0.40 -11.45
N ASP A 262 -17.72 -0.79 -12.68
CA ASP A 262 -16.84 -1.59 -13.54
C ASP A 262 -15.77 -0.77 -14.29
N GLN A 263 -15.88 0.58 -14.24
CA GLN A 263 -14.96 1.53 -14.88
C GLN A 263 -13.84 1.96 -13.90
N ARG A 264 -13.05 1.00 -13.44
CA ARG A 264 -12.03 1.25 -12.41
C ARG A 264 -10.64 1.63 -12.95
N PHE A 265 -10.50 1.71 -14.26
CA PHE A 265 -9.28 2.13 -14.95
C PHE A 265 -9.36 3.55 -15.51
N GLU A 266 -10.20 4.37 -14.92
CA GLU A 266 -10.31 5.78 -15.24
C GLU A 266 -9.92 6.63 -14.03
N PRO A 267 -9.30 7.80 -14.24
CA PRO A 267 -8.98 8.72 -13.14
C PRO A 267 -10.28 9.24 -12.52
N LEU A 268 -10.31 9.32 -11.20
CA LEU A 268 -11.47 9.82 -10.46
C LEU A 268 -11.69 11.33 -10.69
N ILE A 269 -10.61 12.06 -10.90
CA ILE A 269 -10.59 13.52 -11.08
C ILE A 269 -9.67 13.92 -12.23
N PRO A 270 -9.88 15.11 -12.82
CA PRO A 270 -9.01 15.59 -13.89
C PRO A 270 -7.55 15.67 -13.46
N GLY A 271 -6.67 15.24 -14.34
CA GLY A 271 -5.22 15.34 -14.14
C GLY A 271 -4.58 14.11 -13.54
N SER A 272 -5.30 13.37 -12.70
CA SER A 272 -4.77 12.23 -11.98
C SER A 272 -4.31 11.11 -12.93
N THR A 273 -3.18 10.49 -12.59
CA THR A 273 -2.70 9.25 -13.21
C THR A 273 -3.04 8.03 -12.34
N LEU A 274 -3.78 8.26 -11.24
CA LEU A 274 -4.21 7.23 -10.32
C LEU A 274 -5.54 6.65 -10.75
N TYR A 275 -5.61 5.34 -10.89
CA TYR A 275 -6.86 4.60 -11.14
C TYR A 275 -7.37 3.92 -9.88
N LEU A 276 -8.68 3.77 -9.78
CA LEU A 276 -9.32 3.07 -8.66
C LEU A 276 -8.88 1.61 -8.53
N SER A 277 -8.41 0.99 -9.62
CA SER A 277 -7.84 -0.37 -9.63
C SER A 277 -6.36 -0.44 -9.24
N ASP A 278 -5.71 0.68 -8.98
CA ASP A 278 -4.34 0.67 -8.47
C ASP A 278 -4.28 0.01 -7.09
N ALA A 279 -3.16 -0.67 -6.81
CA ALA A 279 -3.04 -1.71 -5.79
C ALA A 279 -3.53 -1.34 -4.40
N TRP A 280 -3.48 -0.07 -4.07
CA TRP A 280 -3.82 0.39 -2.73
C TRP A 280 -5.20 0.99 -2.60
N THR A 281 -5.69 1.60 -3.67
CA THR A 281 -6.79 2.53 -3.56
C THR A 281 -8.09 1.88 -3.17
N ALA A 282 -8.24 0.59 -3.42
CA ALA A 282 -9.49 -0.05 -3.11
C ALA A 282 -9.38 -1.54 -2.76
N GLY A 283 -8.25 -2.19 -3.07
CA GLY A 283 -8.16 -3.64 -2.95
C GLY A 283 -9.32 -4.27 -3.71
N ASP A 284 -9.28 -4.22 -5.03
CA ASP A 284 -10.36 -4.79 -5.86
C ASP A 284 -10.81 -6.18 -5.37
N PRO A 285 -12.08 -6.54 -5.51
CA PRO A 285 -12.56 -7.86 -5.16
C PRO A 285 -11.72 -8.93 -5.86
N LEU A 286 -11.33 -9.99 -5.15
CA LEU A 286 -10.31 -10.93 -5.59
C LEU A 286 -10.59 -11.52 -6.96
N TYR A 287 -11.85 -11.85 -7.27
CA TYR A 287 -12.21 -12.50 -8.53
C TYR A 287 -12.53 -11.55 -9.68
N THR A 288 -12.38 -10.25 -9.48
CA THR A 288 -12.32 -9.27 -10.57
C THR A 288 -10.95 -9.25 -11.24
N TRP A 289 -9.96 -9.75 -10.55
CA TRP A 289 -8.65 -10.15 -11.07
C TRP A 289 -8.55 -11.68 -11.06
N GLY A 290 -7.58 -12.23 -11.78
CA GLY A 290 -7.38 -13.68 -11.85
C GLY A 290 -5.97 -14.02 -12.26
N ASN A 291 -5.73 -15.32 -12.54
CA ASN A 291 -4.43 -15.83 -12.95
C ASN A 291 -3.29 -15.40 -12.02
N TYR A 292 -3.56 -15.38 -10.72
CA TYR A 292 -2.61 -15.01 -9.68
C TYR A 292 -1.43 -15.99 -9.67
N GLN A 293 -0.23 -15.49 -9.92
CA GLN A 293 0.99 -16.29 -9.95
C GLN A 293 2.10 -15.64 -9.13
N ILE A 294 2.70 -16.38 -8.22
CA ILE A 294 3.98 -15.98 -7.63
C ILE A 294 5.05 -16.21 -8.68
N ILE A 295 5.62 -15.13 -9.23
CA ILE A 295 6.61 -15.18 -10.29
C ILE A 295 8.05 -14.98 -9.83
N GLY A 296 8.24 -14.64 -8.54
CA GLY A 296 9.56 -14.52 -7.95
C GLY A 296 9.53 -14.18 -6.47
N ARG A 297 10.66 -14.42 -5.82
CA ARG A 297 10.96 -14.01 -4.45
C ARG A 297 12.40 -13.54 -4.39
N GLY A 298 12.66 -12.48 -3.65
CA GLY A 298 14.02 -11.95 -3.47
C GLY A 298 14.02 -10.63 -2.70
N PRO A 299 15.19 -10.11 -2.37
CA PRO A 299 15.30 -8.83 -1.69
C PRO A 299 14.84 -7.67 -2.57
N ALA A 300 14.39 -6.59 -1.94
CA ALA A 300 13.97 -5.36 -2.61
C ALA A 300 14.33 -4.12 -1.79
N LEU A 301 14.40 -2.96 -2.42
CA LEU A 301 14.46 -1.67 -1.72
C LEU A 301 13.06 -1.07 -1.67
N ALA A 302 12.58 -0.79 -0.45
CA ALA A 302 11.27 -0.19 -0.23
C ALA A 302 11.26 0.79 0.95
N ALA A 303 10.33 1.75 0.91
CA ALA A 303 10.10 2.70 1.97
C ALA A 303 8.99 2.16 2.88
N ILE A 304 9.35 1.55 3.99
CA ILE A 304 8.42 0.81 4.85
C ILE A 304 8.43 1.20 6.32
N SER A 305 9.41 1.99 6.78
CA SER A 305 9.54 2.33 8.20
C SER A 305 9.92 3.77 8.48
N GLY A 306 10.40 4.54 7.52
CA GLY A 306 11.05 5.82 7.76
C GLY A 306 10.58 6.97 6.87
N GLY A 307 9.29 7.07 6.57
CA GLY A 307 8.78 8.03 5.59
C GLY A 307 8.10 9.29 6.13
N TRP A 308 7.80 9.40 7.44
CA TRP A 308 7.14 10.58 8.00
C TRP A 308 8.08 11.78 8.13
N ASN A 309 7.61 12.96 7.70
CA ASN A 309 8.28 14.23 8.02
C ASN A 309 7.65 14.83 9.29
N ALA A 310 7.95 14.25 10.44
CA ALA A 310 7.41 14.67 11.74
C ALA A 310 7.84 16.10 12.14
N ASP A 311 8.94 16.63 11.59
CA ASP A 311 9.43 17.99 11.86
C ASP A 311 8.58 19.08 11.17
N HIS A 312 7.85 18.73 10.11
CA HIS A 312 6.95 19.67 9.46
C HIS A 312 5.60 19.73 10.20
N PRO A 313 5.04 20.91 10.56
CA PRO A 313 3.81 21.02 11.33
C PRO A 313 2.62 20.28 10.74
N ASN A 314 2.57 20.16 9.41
CA ASN A 314 1.52 19.44 8.67
C ASN A 314 2.03 18.15 8.00
N TRP A 315 3.19 17.60 8.40
CA TRP A 315 3.85 16.39 7.88
C TRP A 315 4.28 16.45 6.41
N GLU A 316 4.22 17.62 5.77
CA GLU A 316 4.51 17.77 4.34
C GLU A 316 5.97 17.41 4.02
N HIS A 317 6.17 16.63 2.97
CA HIS A 317 7.48 16.14 2.55
C HIS A 317 8.23 17.16 1.68
N LYS A 318 9.56 17.16 1.80
CA LYS A 318 10.43 17.91 0.90
C LYS A 318 10.47 17.25 -0.47
N THR A 319 10.58 18.05 -1.52
CA THR A 319 10.65 17.58 -2.90
C THR A 319 12.02 17.82 -3.52
N HIS A 320 12.38 16.95 -4.47
CA HIS A 320 13.63 17.04 -5.23
C HIS A 320 13.50 16.39 -6.60
N GLY A 321 14.52 16.55 -7.43
CA GLY A 321 14.65 15.84 -8.70
C GLY A 321 13.60 16.17 -9.74
N GLY A 322 13.76 15.58 -10.94
CA GLY A 322 12.94 15.83 -12.10
C GLY A 322 13.24 17.16 -12.79
N PRO A 323 12.47 17.52 -13.84
CA PRO A 323 12.77 18.67 -14.72
C PRO A 323 12.94 20.02 -14.01
N LYS A 324 12.21 20.25 -12.92
CA LYS A 324 12.32 21.46 -12.10
C LYS A 324 12.87 21.22 -10.70
N GLY A 325 13.49 20.07 -10.46
CA GLY A 325 14.02 19.68 -9.14
C GLY A 325 12.96 19.44 -8.07
N LYS A 326 11.68 19.30 -8.44
CA LYS A 326 10.54 19.18 -7.52
C LYS A 326 9.60 18.00 -7.83
N THR A 327 10.02 17.08 -8.70
CA THR A 327 9.12 16.00 -9.15
C THR A 327 8.95 14.91 -8.12
N PHE A 328 9.98 14.60 -7.34
CA PHE A 328 9.95 13.50 -6.38
C PHE A 328 10.04 13.98 -4.94
N TRP A 329 9.36 13.29 -4.03
CA TRP A 329 9.60 13.47 -2.60
C TRP A 329 10.87 12.78 -2.14
N ASP A 330 11.54 13.35 -1.14
CA ASP A 330 12.62 12.68 -0.42
C ASP A 330 12.06 11.40 0.20
N THR A 331 12.64 10.27 -0.16
CA THR A 331 12.15 8.95 0.25
C THR A 331 13.30 8.20 0.92
N THR A 332 13.04 7.72 2.14
CA THR A 332 13.94 6.81 2.85
C THR A 332 13.53 5.37 2.57
N VAL A 333 14.48 4.55 2.15
CA VAL A 333 14.26 3.13 1.82
C VAL A 333 15.19 2.24 2.62
N GLU A 334 14.76 1.01 2.85
CA GLU A 334 15.59 -0.03 3.46
C GLU A 334 15.62 -1.28 2.59
N LEU A 335 16.59 -2.15 2.84
CA LEU A 335 16.62 -3.47 2.24
C LEU A 335 15.53 -4.34 2.89
N VAL A 336 14.49 -4.65 2.13
CA VAL A 336 13.50 -5.68 2.48
C VAL A 336 14.14 -7.03 2.20
N PRO A 337 14.31 -7.91 3.20
CA PRO A 337 15.02 -9.18 3.01
C PRO A 337 14.37 -10.09 1.99
N GLU A 338 13.03 -10.07 1.92
CA GLU A 338 12.26 -10.85 0.99
C GLU A 338 11.00 -10.09 0.56
N ALA A 339 10.92 -9.82 -0.73
CA ALA A 339 9.71 -9.40 -1.41
C ALA A 339 9.17 -10.56 -2.26
N ILE A 340 7.85 -10.71 -2.28
CA ILE A 340 7.16 -11.71 -3.11
C ILE A 340 6.58 -10.97 -4.31
N LEU A 341 7.00 -11.33 -5.51
CA LEU A 341 6.48 -10.77 -6.74
C LEU A 341 5.32 -11.61 -7.25
N VAL A 342 4.13 -11.00 -7.30
CA VAL A 342 2.91 -11.64 -7.77
C VAL A 342 2.41 -10.96 -9.03
N SER A 343 2.06 -11.75 -10.04
CA SER A 343 1.35 -11.33 -11.25
C SER A 343 -0.13 -11.59 -11.09
N ALA A 344 -0.98 -10.67 -11.58
CA ALA A 344 -2.42 -10.86 -11.69
C ALA A 344 -2.94 -10.23 -12.98
N GLU A 345 -4.00 -10.80 -13.56
CA GLU A 345 -4.64 -10.35 -14.80
C GLU A 345 -6.05 -9.84 -14.54
N PRO A 346 -6.53 -8.79 -15.24
CA PRO A 346 -7.83 -8.16 -15.00
C PRO A 346 -8.98 -8.95 -15.62
N THR A 347 -9.21 -10.18 -15.17
CA THR A 347 -10.15 -11.14 -15.77
C THR A 347 -11.62 -10.70 -15.70
N GLY A 348 -12.00 -9.92 -14.67
CA GLY A 348 -13.34 -9.34 -14.52
C GLY A 348 -13.57 -8.04 -15.29
N PHE A 349 -12.52 -7.49 -15.93
CA PHE A 349 -12.56 -6.19 -16.59
C PHE A 349 -12.40 -6.34 -18.11
N LYS A 350 -13.48 -6.53 -18.82
CA LYS A 350 -13.50 -6.79 -20.29
C LYS A 350 -12.76 -5.76 -21.13
N ARG A 351 -12.67 -4.51 -20.68
CA ARG A 351 -12.08 -3.37 -21.40
C ARG A 351 -10.88 -2.77 -20.71
N ALA A 352 -10.25 -3.49 -19.76
CA ALA A 352 -9.06 -2.99 -19.09
C ALA A 352 -8.00 -2.52 -20.08
N PRO A 353 -7.39 -1.34 -19.90
CA PRO A 353 -6.25 -0.90 -20.72
C PRO A 353 -4.98 -1.69 -20.41
N VAL A 354 -4.96 -2.38 -19.28
CA VAL A 354 -3.84 -3.18 -18.79
C VAL A 354 -4.03 -4.67 -19.13
N SER A 355 -2.94 -5.37 -19.42
CA SER A 355 -2.93 -6.82 -19.63
C SER A 355 -2.68 -7.58 -18.32
N LYS A 356 -1.90 -7.02 -17.43
CA LYS A 356 -1.55 -7.58 -16.12
C LYS A 356 -0.97 -6.51 -15.21
N LYS A 357 -0.88 -6.84 -13.93
CA LYS A 357 -0.09 -6.11 -12.93
C LYS A 357 0.93 -7.03 -12.27
N HIS A 358 2.08 -6.47 -11.94
CA HIS A 358 3.09 -7.05 -11.09
C HIS A 358 3.12 -6.27 -9.79
N VAL A 359 2.95 -6.96 -8.67
CA VAL A 359 2.95 -6.35 -7.35
C VAL A 359 4.02 -7.02 -6.48
N TRP A 360 4.87 -6.22 -5.86
CA TRP A 360 5.85 -6.67 -4.89
C TRP A 360 5.28 -6.53 -3.49
N PHE A 361 5.26 -7.60 -2.75
CA PHE A 361 4.79 -7.64 -1.36
C PHE A 361 5.94 -7.94 -0.42
N ASP A 362 6.08 -7.16 0.64
CA ASP A 362 7.00 -7.50 1.73
C ASP A 362 6.51 -8.77 2.44
N ALA A 363 7.31 -9.84 2.41
CA ALA A 363 6.94 -11.13 2.99
C ALA A 363 6.66 -11.07 4.49
N ARG A 364 7.26 -10.10 5.21
CA ARG A 364 7.10 -9.92 6.66
C ARG A 364 5.71 -9.39 7.03
N THR A 365 5.08 -8.70 6.12
CA THR A 365 3.84 -7.95 6.40
C THR A 365 2.74 -8.17 5.38
N MET A 366 3.05 -8.71 4.20
CA MET A 366 2.18 -8.76 3.03
C MET A 366 1.70 -7.35 2.58
N LEU A 367 2.49 -6.31 2.86
CA LEU A 367 2.27 -4.98 2.31
C LEU A 367 2.71 -4.92 0.85
N PRO A 368 1.90 -4.31 -0.04
CA PRO A 368 2.38 -3.99 -1.37
C PRO A 368 3.37 -2.84 -1.31
N ILE A 369 4.61 -3.08 -1.69
CA ILE A 369 5.71 -2.11 -1.64
C ILE A 369 6.01 -1.44 -2.98
N ALA A 370 5.55 -2.03 -4.06
CA ALA A 370 5.59 -1.47 -5.41
C ALA A 370 4.61 -2.21 -6.32
N MET A 371 4.12 -1.52 -7.35
CA MET A 371 3.33 -2.12 -8.42
C MET A 371 3.74 -1.55 -9.77
N VAL A 372 3.74 -2.40 -10.79
CA VAL A 372 3.85 -2.01 -12.20
C VAL A 372 2.72 -2.66 -12.98
N THR A 373 1.94 -1.89 -13.69
CA THR A 373 0.97 -2.40 -14.67
C THR A 373 1.58 -2.41 -16.06
N PHE A 374 1.06 -3.28 -16.91
CA PHE A 374 1.51 -3.44 -18.28
C PHE A 374 0.33 -3.21 -19.22
N ASP A 375 0.56 -2.49 -20.30
CA ASP A 375 -0.46 -2.28 -21.33
C ASP A 375 -0.80 -3.58 -22.08
N ARG A 376 -1.74 -3.51 -23.03
CA ARG A 376 -2.16 -4.68 -23.81
C ARG A 376 -1.07 -5.25 -24.73
N ARG A 377 0.01 -4.50 -24.99
CA ARG A 377 1.18 -4.97 -25.74
C ARG A 377 2.22 -5.61 -24.85
N GLY A 378 2.04 -5.49 -23.53
CA GLY A 378 2.98 -5.99 -22.53
C GLY A 378 4.09 -5.00 -22.18
N ASP A 379 3.98 -3.74 -22.61
CA ASP A 379 4.92 -2.68 -22.23
C ASP A 379 4.56 -2.11 -20.84
N PRO A 380 5.54 -1.69 -20.03
CA PRO A 380 5.28 -1.00 -18.78
C PRO A 380 4.40 0.24 -19.01
N TYR A 381 3.38 0.40 -18.16
CA TYR A 381 2.38 1.45 -18.30
C TYR A 381 2.38 2.39 -17.10
N HIS A 382 1.97 1.93 -15.94
CA HIS A 382 1.95 2.70 -14.71
C HIS A 382 2.80 2.03 -13.62
N SER A 383 3.39 2.85 -12.75
CA SER A 383 3.89 2.38 -11.45
C SER A 383 3.10 3.04 -10.33
N PHE A 384 2.96 2.29 -9.25
CA PHE A 384 2.43 2.76 -7.99
C PHE A 384 3.46 2.43 -6.90
N ASP A 385 4.11 3.46 -6.38
CA ASP A 385 5.24 3.34 -5.46
C ASP A 385 4.93 4.06 -4.16
N GLY A 386 4.60 3.30 -3.13
CA GLY A 386 4.20 3.80 -1.84
C GLY A 386 5.32 3.80 -0.80
N ALA A 387 5.23 4.74 0.12
CA ALA A 387 6.02 4.79 1.32
C ALA A 387 5.13 4.60 2.54
N TYR A 388 5.60 3.75 3.46
CA TYR A 388 4.98 3.55 4.77
C TYR A 388 5.90 4.05 5.86
N ALA A 389 5.35 4.35 7.01
CA ALA A 389 6.16 4.79 8.13
C ALA A 389 5.45 4.63 9.47
N LEU A 390 6.27 4.50 10.49
CA LEU A 390 5.89 4.69 11.87
C LEU A 390 6.10 6.16 12.23
N TYR A 391 5.09 6.82 12.82
CA TYR A 391 5.21 8.20 13.28
C TYR A 391 6.05 8.25 14.55
N GLU A 392 7.23 8.78 14.44
CA GLU A 392 8.17 8.99 15.54
C GLU A 392 8.37 10.50 15.71
N SER A 393 7.63 11.09 16.63
CA SER A 393 7.91 12.41 17.18
C SER A 393 8.05 12.28 18.70
N GLY A 394 8.47 13.33 19.38
CA GLY A 394 8.90 13.29 20.79
C GLY A 394 8.03 12.49 21.78
N GLU A 395 6.78 12.21 21.47
CA GLU A 395 5.89 11.42 22.32
C GLU A 395 5.70 9.97 21.87
N HIS A 396 6.16 9.56 20.69
CA HIS A 396 6.04 8.21 20.10
C HIS A 396 4.62 7.62 20.04
N ARG A 397 3.60 8.40 20.39
CA ARG A 397 2.21 7.96 20.50
C ARG A 397 1.33 8.92 19.74
N PHE A 398 0.48 8.38 18.90
CA PHE A 398 -0.41 9.16 18.08
C PHE A 398 -1.78 8.48 18.02
N MET A 399 -2.84 9.27 17.90
CA MET A 399 -4.23 8.83 17.84
C MET A 399 -4.75 8.23 19.17
N ASP A 400 -4.33 7.02 19.54
CA ASP A 400 -4.78 6.34 20.76
C ASP A 400 -3.98 6.71 22.00
N GLY A 401 -2.87 7.48 21.85
CA GLY A 401 -1.96 7.84 22.94
C GLY A 401 -1.20 6.65 23.55
N ARG A 402 -1.33 5.45 22.98
CA ARG A 402 -0.79 4.20 23.51
C ARG A 402 0.27 3.59 22.59
N HIS A 403 -0.03 3.50 21.30
CA HIS A 403 0.86 2.92 20.30
C HIS A 403 1.30 3.98 19.30
N PRO A 404 2.49 3.85 18.70
CA PRO A 404 2.91 4.71 17.60
C PRO A 404 1.94 4.59 16.42
N TYR A 405 1.67 5.71 15.76
CA TYR A 405 0.86 5.72 14.55
C TYR A 405 1.65 5.17 13.37
N TRP A 406 1.18 4.06 12.78
CA TRP A 406 1.72 3.51 11.56
C TRP A 406 0.72 3.68 10.41
N SER A 407 1.20 4.14 9.25
CA SER A 407 0.38 4.24 8.04
C SER A 407 1.24 4.40 6.79
N TRP A 408 0.57 4.50 5.63
CA TRP A 408 1.20 5.03 4.43
C TRP A 408 1.51 6.52 4.62
N ALA A 409 2.61 6.99 4.05
CA ALA A 409 3.06 8.38 4.17
C ALA A 409 2.89 9.15 2.88
N HIS A 410 3.38 8.60 1.77
CA HIS A 410 3.21 9.20 0.45
C HIS A 410 3.27 8.16 -0.67
N VAL A 411 2.82 8.57 -1.86
CA VAL A 411 2.75 7.73 -3.06
C VAL A 411 3.19 8.53 -4.28
N HIS A 412 3.94 7.87 -5.16
CA HIS A 412 4.19 8.31 -6.52
C HIS A 412 3.47 7.37 -7.48
N ALA A 413 2.43 7.85 -8.16
CA ALA A 413 1.77 7.14 -9.25
C ALA A 413 2.24 7.74 -10.57
N PHE A 414 3.01 6.97 -11.34
CA PHE A 414 3.70 7.47 -12.53
C PHE A 414 3.26 6.72 -13.78
N ASP A 415 2.83 7.47 -14.78
CA ASP A 415 2.56 6.97 -16.13
C ASP A 415 3.83 7.14 -16.99
N ILE A 416 4.50 6.02 -17.29
CA ILE A 416 5.76 6.03 -18.05
C ILE A 416 5.57 6.39 -19.52
N GLN A 417 4.37 6.15 -20.05
CA GLN A 417 4.08 6.40 -21.48
C GLN A 417 3.82 7.89 -21.73
N THR A 418 3.20 8.58 -20.79
CA THR A 418 2.93 10.01 -20.89
C THR A 418 3.94 10.88 -20.14
N GLY A 419 4.74 10.32 -19.24
CA GLY A 419 5.67 11.04 -18.37
C GLY A 419 4.98 11.85 -17.28
N ARG A 420 3.67 11.66 -17.06
CA ARG A 420 2.88 12.36 -16.04
C ARG A 420 2.93 11.62 -14.71
N MET A 421 2.71 12.34 -13.62
CA MET A 421 2.74 11.79 -12.27
C MET A 421 1.64 12.38 -11.40
N THR A 422 0.98 11.53 -10.63
CA THR A 422 0.21 11.93 -9.45
C THR A 422 1.01 11.62 -8.20
N ARG A 423 1.12 12.59 -7.31
CA ARG A 423 1.70 12.42 -5.98
C ARG A 423 0.63 12.60 -4.93
N LEU A 424 0.57 11.66 -4.01
CA LEU A 424 -0.29 11.74 -2.82
C LEU A 424 0.59 11.76 -1.58
N GLU A 425 0.37 12.71 -0.67
CA GLU A 425 0.96 12.64 0.67
C GLU A 425 -0.13 12.72 1.72
N GLN A 426 -0.02 11.89 2.72
CA GLN A 426 -0.84 11.99 3.92
C GLN A 426 -0.31 13.14 4.76
N VAL A 427 -1.20 14.04 5.15
CA VAL A 427 -0.89 15.21 5.97
C VAL A 427 -1.67 15.18 7.28
N LYS A 428 -1.28 16.03 8.25
CA LYS A 428 -1.98 16.13 9.51
C LYS A 428 -3.39 16.65 9.33
N SER A 429 -3.57 17.68 8.49
CA SER A 429 -4.87 18.27 8.18
C SER A 429 -4.90 18.95 6.82
N ILE A 430 -6.11 19.10 6.28
CA ILE A 430 -6.40 19.78 5.03
C ILE A 430 -7.38 20.94 5.24
N THR A 431 -7.65 21.70 4.17
CA THR A 431 -8.64 22.77 4.11
C THR A 431 -9.97 22.34 4.73
N GLY A 432 -10.60 23.24 5.51
CA GLY A 432 -11.83 22.92 6.25
C GLY A 432 -11.60 22.29 7.63
N GLY A 433 -10.35 22.10 8.05
CA GLY A 433 -10.01 21.56 9.38
C GLY A 433 -10.19 20.04 9.50
N HIS A 434 -10.33 19.34 8.39
CA HIS A 434 -10.38 17.87 8.37
C HIS A 434 -8.99 17.32 8.70
N ALA A 435 -8.88 16.57 9.80
CA ALA A 435 -7.61 16.06 10.30
C ALA A 435 -7.55 14.53 10.24
N THR A 436 -6.37 13.99 9.94
CA THR A 436 -6.10 12.56 9.97
C THR A 436 -6.45 11.96 11.33
N ALA A 437 -7.22 10.88 11.34
CA ALA A 437 -7.66 10.14 12.51
C ALA A 437 -7.82 8.65 12.17
N VAL A 438 -7.59 7.78 13.14
CA VAL A 438 -7.82 6.33 13.01
C VAL A 438 -8.61 5.80 14.19
N ASN A 439 -9.40 4.75 13.96
CA ASN A 439 -10.18 4.04 14.96
C ASN A 439 -11.12 4.96 15.76
N ASP A 440 -11.61 6.03 15.12
CA ASP A 440 -12.63 6.94 15.66
C ASP A 440 -14.01 6.53 15.09
N PRO A 441 -14.96 6.10 15.95
CA PRO A 441 -16.30 5.72 15.49
C PRO A 441 -17.07 6.87 14.81
N ALA A 442 -16.72 8.12 15.08
CA ALA A 442 -17.35 9.28 14.44
C ALA A 442 -17.04 9.39 12.93
N ILE A 443 -16.05 8.66 12.42
CA ILE A 443 -15.71 8.63 11.01
C ILE A 443 -16.89 8.17 10.16
N TYR A 444 -17.68 7.20 10.63
CA TYR A 444 -18.83 6.69 9.89
C TYR A 444 -19.85 7.79 9.61
N ASP A 445 -20.34 8.44 10.66
CA ASP A 445 -21.39 9.45 10.53
C ASP A 445 -20.91 10.71 9.81
N ARG A 446 -19.62 11.05 9.96
CA ARG A 446 -19.04 12.24 9.33
C ARG A 446 -18.74 12.09 7.86
N TYR A 447 -18.44 10.86 7.38
CA TYR A 447 -17.84 10.69 6.06
C TYR A 447 -18.41 9.51 5.23
N LEU A 448 -19.09 8.54 5.85
CA LEU A 448 -19.39 7.23 5.22
C LEU A 448 -20.88 6.96 5.02
N THR A 449 -21.68 8.01 5.00
CA THR A 449 -23.12 7.93 4.74
C THR A 449 -23.55 8.86 3.59
N ASN A 450 -24.67 8.58 2.96
CA ASN A 450 -25.24 9.48 1.96
C ASN A 450 -25.54 10.88 2.54
N ALA A 451 -25.95 10.96 3.81
CA ALA A 451 -26.15 12.23 4.49
C ALA A 451 -24.83 13.00 4.66
N ALA A 452 -23.76 12.30 4.99
CA ALA A 452 -22.44 12.89 5.09
C ALA A 452 -21.97 13.47 3.75
N LEU A 453 -22.15 12.76 2.63
CA LEU A 453 -21.80 13.28 1.31
C LEU A 453 -22.51 14.60 0.99
N MET A 454 -23.80 14.67 1.29
CA MET A 454 -24.58 15.92 1.07
C MET A 454 -24.09 17.06 1.98
N HIS A 455 -23.74 16.75 3.21
CA HIS A 455 -23.23 17.75 4.16
C HIS A 455 -21.87 18.31 3.69
N LEU A 456 -20.94 17.43 3.33
CA LEU A 456 -19.64 17.82 2.78
C LEU A 456 -19.76 18.64 1.48
N GLY A 457 -20.81 18.39 0.70
CA GLY A 457 -21.07 19.09 -0.56
C GLY A 457 -21.72 20.47 -0.41
N ASN A 458 -22.33 20.75 0.73
CA ASN A 458 -23.03 22.02 0.99
C ASN A 458 -22.24 22.99 1.91
N GLY A 459 -21.13 22.56 2.48
CA GLY A 459 -20.21 23.35 3.31
C GLY A 459 -19.06 23.85 2.48
#